data_98af7de1fb67ff7d9b14b91b84e0b560
#
_entry.id   98af7de1fb67ff7d9b14b91b84e0b560
#
_cell.length_a   1.000
_cell.length_b   1.000
_cell.length_c   1.000
_cell.angle_alpha   90.00
_cell.angle_beta   90.00
_cell.angle_gamma   90.00
#
_symmetry.space_group_name_H-M   'P 1'
#
loop_
_entity.id
_entity.type
_entity.pdbx_description
1 polymer ?
#
loop_
_entity_poly.entity_id
_entity_poly.type
_entity_poly.pdbx_seq_one_letter_code
_entity_poly.pdbx_strand_id
1 'polypeptide(L)'
;MDAGGSKSKKLSGANSPSKPPEAPVFFLDRSLGKNRVATALRQVGVTLHIHDDHFPPDAKDEDWLTDAGKHGWIVLTKDHRIRYRHVERLALMKAGVAAFILTSGDLQGEEMAQIFVKALPRISRFLKNHTKPFIAKIAKDGSVSLLFQ
;
A
#
# COMPACT_ATOMS: atom_id res chain seq x y z
N MET A 1 -13.28 -34.11 19.69
CA MET A 1 -13.07 -33.31 19.34
C MET A 1 -12.59 -32.52 18.74
N ASP A 2 -12.33 -33.29 19.38
CA ASP A 2 -11.90 -32.47 18.87
C ASP A 2 -11.50 -31.99 18.38
N ALA A 3 -12.09 -32.93 18.90
CA ALA A 3 -11.87 -32.30 18.56
C ALA A 3 -11.53 -31.72 17.97
N GLY A 4 -11.42 -32.22 18.56
CA GLY A 4 -11.35 -31.68 18.18
C GLY A 4 -11.01 -31.16 17.53
N GLY A 5 -11.20 -31.74 17.97
CA GLY A 5 -11.26 -31.33 17.67
C GLY A 5 -10.93 -30.78 17.10
N SER A 6 -11.30 -31.11 17.32
CA SER A 6 -11.25 -30.44 16.93
C SER A 6 -10.85 -29.86 16.37
N LYS A 7 -11.03 -29.91 16.67
CA LYS A 7 -10.85 -29.28 16.19
C LYS A 7 -10.31 -28.67 15.61
N SER A 8 -10.46 -29.45 16.07
CA SER A 8 -10.15 -28.73 15.57
C SER A 8 -9.58 -28.27 15.01
N LYS A 9 -9.49 -28.43 15.27
CA LYS A 9 -9.23 -27.92 14.71
C LYS A 9 -8.64 -27.39 14.17
N LYS A 10 -8.61 -27.85 14.45
CA LYS A 10 -8.29 -27.30 13.87
C LYS A 10 -7.58 -26.84 13.40
N LEU A 11 -7.42 -27.62 13.67
CA LEU A 11 -6.99 -26.97 13.08
C LEU A 11 -6.17 -26.64 12.71
N SER A 12 -6.19 -27.36 12.92
CA SER A 12 -5.67 -26.74 12.46
C SER A 12 -5.00 -26.38 11.89
N GLY A 13 -4.94 -26.96 12.00
CA GLY A 13 -4.53 -26.45 11.42
C GLY A 13 -3.98 -26.11 10.83
N ALA A 14 -3.98 -26.65 10.81
CA ALA A 14 -3.73 -26.02 10.24
C ALA A 14 -3.27 -25.53 9.74
N ASN A 15 -3.20 -25.98 9.65
CA ASN A 15 -3.01 -25.17 9.10
C ASN A 15 -2.72 -24.64 8.68
N SER A 16 -2.68 -25.35 8.67
CA SER A 16 -2.63 -24.76 8.31
C SER A 16 -2.85 -24.30 7.81
N PRO A 17 -2.87 -24.50 8.14
CA PRO A 17 -3.45 -24.13 7.46
C PRO A 17 -3.77 -23.10 6.73
N SER A 18 -4.52 -23.03 6.32
CA SER A 18 -4.64 -21.84 5.57
C SER A 18 -4.92 -20.65 6.46
N LYS A 19 -3.96 -19.85 6.59
CA LYS A 19 -4.13 -18.56 7.24
C LYS A 19 -5.10 -17.74 6.40
N PRO A 20 -6.00 -16.98 7.02
CA PRO A 20 -6.69 -15.92 6.29
C PRO A 20 -5.64 -14.98 5.68
N PRO A 21 -5.90 -14.38 4.52
CA PRO A 21 -4.95 -13.45 3.94
C PRO A 21 -4.61 -12.39 4.96
N GLU A 22 -3.34 -12.13 5.13
CA GLU A 22 -2.90 -11.09 6.04
C GLU A 22 -3.42 -9.75 5.56
N ALA A 23 -3.77 -8.88 6.50
CA ALA A 23 -4.14 -7.52 6.17
C ALA A 23 -2.95 -6.83 5.49
N PRO A 24 -3.20 -6.03 4.46
CA PRO A 24 -2.11 -5.34 3.78
C PRO A 24 -1.41 -4.35 4.70
N VAL A 25 -0.09 -4.24 4.52
CA VAL A 25 0.73 -3.26 5.21
C VAL A 25 1.13 -2.21 4.18
N PHE A 26 0.88 -0.94 4.50
CA PHE A 26 1.15 0.16 3.60
C PHE A 26 2.44 0.87 3.95
N PHE A 27 3.05 1.47 2.94
CA PHE A 27 4.22 2.33 3.11
C PHE A 27 3.91 3.68 2.48
N LEU A 28 3.99 4.75 3.28
CA LEU A 28 3.73 6.11 2.82
C LEU A 28 5.02 6.78 2.39
N ASP A 29 5.10 7.14 1.13
CA ASP A 29 6.19 7.94 0.59
C ASP A 29 6.19 9.35 1.20
N ARG A 30 7.37 9.98 1.22
CA ARG A 30 7.54 11.32 1.78
C ARG A 30 6.60 12.36 1.21
N SER A 31 6.18 12.20 -0.05
CA SER A 31 5.26 13.13 -0.70
C SER A 31 3.93 13.27 0.03
N LEU A 32 3.56 12.28 0.85
CA LEU A 32 2.32 12.30 1.63
C LEU A 32 2.50 12.90 3.04
N GLY A 33 3.71 13.33 3.37
CA GLY A 33 3.99 13.83 4.71
C GLY A 33 4.05 12.70 5.73
N LYS A 34 4.05 13.04 7.00
CA LYS A 34 4.21 12.03 8.05
C LYS A 34 3.13 12.04 9.12
N ASN A 35 2.16 12.94 9.07
CA ASN A 35 1.16 13.05 10.15
C ASN A 35 -0.27 12.80 9.72
N ARG A 36 -0.84 13.69 8.90
CA ARG A 36 -2.29 13.68 8.63
C ARG A 36 -2.80 12.40 7.99
N VAL A 37 -2.17 11.99 6.90
CA VAL A 37 -2.57 10.78 6.18
C VAL A 37 -2.35 9.55 7.07
N ALA A 38 -1.17 9.46 7.68
CA ALA A 38 -0.82 8.33 8.55
C ALA A 38 -1.81 8.19 9.71
N THR A 39 -2.09 9.29 10.40
CA THR A 39 -3.02 9.29 11.55
C THR A 39 -4.40 8.82 11.13
N ALA A 40 -4.93 9.37 10.04
CA ALA A 40 -6.27 9.01 9.56
C ALA A 40 -6.37 7.53 9.20
N LEU A 41 -5.37 6.99 8.52
CA LEU A 41 -5.36 5.59 8.15
C LEU A 41 -5.22 4.68 9.37
N ARG A 42 -4.37 5.05 10.32
CA ARG A 42 -4.23 4.28 11.56
C ARG A 42 -5.51 4.26 12.39
N GLN A 43 -6.24 5.37 12.39
CA GLN A 43 -7.52 5.46 13.12
C GLN A 43 -8.57 4.48 12.59
N VAL A 44 -8.50 4.11 11.32
CA VAL A 44 -9.41 3.13 10.74
C VAL A 44 -8.81 1.73 10.67
N GLY A 45 -7.73 1.49 11.41
CA GLY A 45 -7.17 0.15 11.61
C GLY A 45 -6.12 -0.27 10.60
N VAL A 46 -5.59 0.65 9.81
CA VAL A 46 -4.56 0.33 8.81
C VAL A 46 -3.19 0.24 9.47
N THR A 47 -2.44 -0.80 9.13
CA THR A 47 -1.03 -0.92 9.50
C THR A 47 -0.19 -0.26 8.42
N LEU A 48 0.67 0.66 8.82
CA LEU A 48 1.50 1.37 7.86
C LEU A 48 2.85 1.78 8.43
N HIS A 49 3.78 2.03 7.52
CA HIS A 49 5.09 2.59 7.81
C HIS A 49 5.25 3.90 7.07
N ILE A 50 5.99 4.82 7.66
CA ILE A 50 6.25 6.14 7.08
C ILE A 50 7.71 6.19 6.64
N HIS A 51 7.97 6.76 5.47
CA HIS A 51 9.32 6.86 4.91
C HIS A 51 10.34 7.39 5.93
N ASP A 52 10.01 8.49 6.61
CA ASP A 52 10.95 9.16 7.51
C ASP A 52 11.31 8.32 8.74
N ASP A 53 10.51 7.32 9.08
CA ASP A 53 10.81 6.42 10.20
C ASP A 53 11.84 5.35 9.85
N HIS A 54 12.09 5.13 8.56
CA HIS A 54 12.94 4.04 8.09
C HIS A 54 14.13 4.51 7.26
N PHE A 55 14.05 5.69 6.65
CA PHE A 55 15.03 6.17 5.69
C PHE A 55 15.35 7.64 5.92
N PRO A 56 16.60 8.07 5.64
CA PRO A 56 16.94 9.49 5.67
C PRO A 56 16.20 10.26 4.57
N PRO A 57 16.03 11.58 4.72
CA PRO A 57 15.31 12.37 3.72
C PRO A 57 15.90 12.33 2.31
N ASP A 58 17.19 12.08 2.20
CA ASP A 58 17.89 12.02 0.92
C ASP A 58 18.07 10.59 0.40
N ALA A 59 17.39 9.60 0.98
CA ALA A 59 17.44 8.24 0.49
C ALA A 59 16.96 8.18 -0.96
N LYS A 60 17.66 7.41 -1.78
CA LYS A 60 17.25 7.21 -3.17
C LYS A 60 15.98 6.40 -3.24
N ASP A 61 15.12 6.75 -4.21
CA ASP A 61 13.86 6.03 -4.39
C ASP A 61 14.07 4.54 -4.58
N GLU A 62 15.08 4.13 -5.33
CA GLU A 62 15.33 2.71 -5.56
C GLU A 62 15.68 1.95 -4.28
N ASP A 63 16.30 2.60 -3.30
CA ASP A 63 16.65 1.95 -2.03
C ASP A 63 15.41 1.64 -1.20
N TRP A 64 14.53 2.63 -0.99
CA TRP A 64 13.34 2.37 -0.19
C TRP A 64 12.30 1.54 -0.96
N LEU A 65 12.25 1.64 -2.29
CA LEU A 65 11.38 0.78 -3.10
C LEU A 65 11.80 -0.68 -3.01
N THR A 66 13.10 -0.95 -3.04
CA THR A 66 13.62 -2.31 -2.90
C THR A 66 13.23 -2.89 -1.56
N ASP A 67 13.37 -2.12 -0.48
CA ASP A 67 12.96 -2.55 0.86
C ASP A 67 11.45 -2.80 0.94
N ALA A 68 10.66 -1.89 0.40
CA ALA A 68 9.20 -2.05 0.38
C ALA A 68 8.81 -3.34 -0.34
N GLY A 69 9.47 -3.61 -1.47
CA GLY A 69 9.23 -4.85 -2.22
C GLY A 69 9.58 -6.09 -1.43
N LYS A 70 10.70 -6.09 -0.73
CA LYS A 70 11.13 -7.22 0.10
C LYS A 70 10.16 -7.50 1.25
N HIS A 71 9.58 -6.46 1.82
CA HIS A 71 8.62 -6.60 2.91
C HIS A 71 7.18 -6.86 2.43
N GLY A 72 6.94 -6.74 1.13
CA GLY A 72 5.58 -6.87 0.59
C GLY A 72 4.69 -5.69 0.94
N TRP A 73 5.27 -4.54 1.23
CA TRP A 73 4.50 -3.33 1.55
C TRP A 73 3.87 -2.74 0.30
N ILE A 74 2.70 -2.15 0.49
CA ILE A 74 1.96 -1.48 -0.57
C ILE A 74 2.27 0.00 -0.50
N VAL A 75 2.76 0.58 -1.59
CA VAL A 75 3.23 1.96 -1.62
C VAL A 75 2.08 2.91 -1.92
N LEU A 76 1.93 3.93 -1.08
CA LEU A 76 1.02 5.06 -1.32
C LEU A 76 1.88 6.30 -1.56
N THR A 77 1.59 7.03 -2.61
CA THR A 77 2.37 8.21 -2.99
C THR A 77 1.52 9.21 -3.75
N LYS A 78 1.99 10.46 -3.85
CA LYS A 78 1.45 11.42 -4.81
C LYS A 78 2.55 11.96 -5.74
N ASP A 79 3.66 11.26 -5.83
CA ASP A 79 4.79 11.67 -6.66
C ASP A 79 4.47 11.50 -8.13
N HIS A 80 4.27 12.62 -8.82
CA HIS A 80 3.91 12.63 -10.24
C HIS A 80 5.01 12.10 -11.14
N ARG A 81 6.27 12.09 -10.71
CA ARG A 81 7.37 11.56 -11.52
C ARG A 81 7.14 10.10 -11.90
N ILE A 82 6.55 9.32 -11.00
CA ILE A 82 6.24 7.91 -11.28
C ILE A 82 5.34 7.78 -12.50
N ARG A 83 4.43 8.74 -12.68
CA ARG A 83 3.48 8.71 -13.80
C ARG A 83 4.10 9.09 -15.13
N TYR A 84 5.05 10.04 -15.12
CA TYR A 84 5.57 10.66 -16.34
C TYR A 84 7.00 10.29 -16.68
N ARG A 85 7.78 9.77 -15.74
CA ARG A 85 9.17 9.40 -15.96
C ARG A 85 9.35 7.91 -15.99
N HIS A 86 9.92 7.45 -17.10
CA HIS A 86 10.14 6.03 -17.33
C HIS A 86 11.06 5.39 -16.27
N VAL A 87 12.09 6.14 -15.85
CA VAL A 87 13.06 5.63 -14.87
C VAL A 87 12.40 5.31 -13.53
N GLU A 88 11.54 6.19 -13.04
CA GLU A 88 10.83 5.99 -11.78
C GLU A 88 9.85 4.83 -11.88
N ARG A 89 9.15 4.71 -13.02
CA ARG A 89 8.23 3.57 -13.24
C ARG A 89 8.99 2.26 -13.26
N LEU A 90 10.13 2.21 -13.94
CA LEU A 90 10.95 0.99 -14.01
C LEU A 90 11.45 0.58 -12.64
N ALA A 91 11.92 1.53 -11.84
CA ALA A 91 12.39 1.24 -10.48
C ALA A 91 11.29 0.59 -9.65
N LEU A 92 10.08 1.12 -9.74
CA LEU A 92 8.94 0.63 -9.00
C LEU A 92 8.54 -0.76 -9.47
N MET A 93 8.46 -0.98 -10.78
CA MET A 93 8.10 -2.27 -11.34
C MET A 93 9.17 -3.33 -11.03
N LYS A 94 10.44 -2.95 -11.09
CA LYS A 94 11.55 -3.84 -10.79
C LYS A 94 11.57 -4.26 -9.32
N ALA A 95 11.15 -3.35 -8.42
CA ALA A 95 11.06 -3.65 -6.99
C ALA A 95 9.94 -4.64 -6.67
N GLY A 96 9.01 -4.86 -7.59
CA GLY A 96 7.93 -5.84 -7.40
C GLY A 96 6.82 -5.37 -6.48
N VAL A 97 6.63 -4.07 -6.35
CA VAL A 97 5.63 -3.51 -5.44
C VAL A 97 4.29 -3.24 -6.12
N ALA A 98 3.24 -3.20 -5.31
CA ALA A 98 1.98 -2.61 -5.70
C ALA A 98 1.99 -1.16 -5.24
N ALA A 99 1.72 -0.22 -6.13
CA ALA A 99 1.75 1.20 -5.81
C ALA A 99 0.47 1.89 -6.24
N PHE A 100 0.01 2.80 -5.38
CA PHE A 100 -1.18 3.62 -5.65
C PHE A 100 -0.76 5.09 -5.60
N ILE A 101 -1.05 5.82 -6.67
CA ILE A 101 -0.66 7.23 -6.80
C ILE A 101 -1.91 8.09 -6.71
N LEU A 102 -1.91 9.02 -5.76
CA LEU A 102 -2.95 10.04 -5.71
C LEU A 102 -2.66 11.08 -6.78
N THR A 103 -3.50 11.15 -7.80
CA THR A 103 -3.24 11.95 -9.00
C THR A 103 -3.75 13.38 -8.94
N SER A 104 -4.62 13.69 -7.99
CA SER A 104 -5.11 15.06 -7.82
C SER A 104 -4.03 15.93 -7.18
N GLY A 105 -3.77 17.10 -7.76
CA GLY A 105 -2.77 18.04 -7.24
C GLY A 105 -3.34 18.98 -6.19
N ASP A 106 -2.44 19.72 -5.55
CA ASP A 106 -2.76 20.85 -4.65
C ASP A 106 -3.74 20.52 -3.51
N LEU A 107 -3.66 19.30 -2.98
CA LEU A 107 -4.52 18.89 -1.88
C LEU A 107 -3.81 19.13 -0.55
N GLN A 108 -4.58 19.56 0.45
CA GLN A 108 -4.11 19.66 1.82
C GLN A 108 -4.03 18.27 2.46
N GLY A 109 -3.25 18.14 3.53
CA GLY A 109 -3.11 16.86 4.21
C GLY A 109 -4.43 16.25 4.64
N GLU A 110 -5.34 17.07 5.13
CA GLU A 110 -6.68 16.61 5.54
C GLU A 110 -7.47 16.04 4.37
N GLU A 111 -7.43 16.71 3.23
CA GLU A 111 -8.12 16.25 2.03
C GLU A 111 -7.54 14.92 1.53
N MET A 112 -6.22 14.81 1.51
CA MET A 112 -5.54 13.56 1.12
C MET A 112 -5.94 12.43 2.05
N ALA A 113 -5.96 12.70 3.35
CA ALA A 113 -6.35 11.70 4.35
C ALA A 113 -7.75 11.16 4.08
N GLN A 114 -8.70 12.04 3.81
CA GLN A 114 -10.08 11.65 3.52
C GLN A 114 -10.18 10.81 2.25
N ILE A 115 -9.43 11.18 1.21
CA ILE A 115 -9.44 10.43 -0.04
C ILE A 115 -8.91 9.02 0.16
N PHE A 116 -7.79 8.87 0.86
CA PHE A 116 -7.23 7.54 1.12
C PHE A 116 -8.15 6.67 1.95
N VAL A 117 -8.75 7.22 3.00
CA VAL A 117 -9.71 6.48 3.82
C VAL A 117 -10.90 6.02 2.97
N LYS A 118 -11.43 6.91 2.15
CA LYS A 118 -12.54 6.59 1.26
C LYS A 118 -12.17 5.52 0.23
N ALA A 119 -10.93 5.53 -0.23
CA ALA A 119 -10.46 4.61 -1.24
C ALA A 119 -10.14 3.20 -0.71
N LEU A 120 -9.97 3.03 0.60
CA LEU A 120 -9.53 1.75 1.18
C LEU A 120 -10.32 0.53 0.70
N PRO A 121 -11.65 0.53 0.66
CA PRO A 121 -12.37 -0.65 0.15
C PRO A 121 -12.05 -0.95 -1.31
N ARG A 122 -11.85 0.08 -2.11
CA ARG A 122 -11.50 -0.07 -3.52
C ARG A 122 -10.07 -0.53 -3.70
N ILE A 123 -9.16 -0.04 -2.86
CA ILE A 123 -7.76 -0.50 -2.84
C ILE A 123 -7.73 -2.00 -2.52
N SER A 124 -8.47 -2.43 -1.49
CA SER A 124 -8.52 -3.83 -1.10
C SER A 124 -9.03 -4.72 -2.23
N ARG A 125 -10.08 -4.28 -2.92
CA ARG A 125 -10.63 -5.02 -4.05
C ARG A 125 -9.63 -5.07 -5.20
N PHE A 126 -8.97 -3.96 -5.47
CA PHE A 126 -7.96 -3.88 -6.54
C PHE A 126 -6.81 -4.86 -6.28
N LEU A 127 -6.33 -4.92 -5.04
CA LEU A 127 -5.27 -5.84 -4.65
C LEU A 127 -5.65 -7.30 -4.84
N LYS A 128 -6.92 -7.65 -4.67
CA LYS A 128 -7.40 -9.02 -4.90
C LYS A 128 -7.46 -9.37 -6.38
N ASN A 129 -7.67 -8.39 -7.23
CA ASN A 129 -7.91 -8.60 -8.66
C ASN A 129 -6.69 -8.37 -9.54
N HIS A 130 -5.60 -7.88 -8.98
CA HIS A 130 -4.40 -7.55 -9.76
C HIS A 130 -3.16 -8.09 -9.05
N THR A 131 -2.28 -8.68 -9.83
CA THR A 131 -1.02 -9.22 -9.31
C THR A 131 0.08 -8.18 -9.43
N LYS A 132 0.80 -7.93 -8.33
CA LYS A 132 1.95 -7.02 -8.36
C LYS A 132 3.08 -7.61 -9.21
N PRO A 133 3.94 -6.79 -9.82
CA PRO A 133 3.97 -5.33 -9.68
C PRO A 133 2.92 -4.65 -10.53
N PHE A 134 2.40 -3.54 -10.03
CA PHE A 134 1.53 -2.67 -10.81
C PHE A 134 1.55 -1.25 -10.22
N ILE A 135 1.11 -0.29 -11.03
CA ILE A 135 0.90 1.09 -10.60
C ILE A 135 -0.54 1.45 -10.92
N ALA A 136 -1.29 1.82 -9.89
CA ALA A 136 -2.68 2.25 -10.01
C ALA A 136 -2.81 3.69 -9.58
N LYS A 137 -3.84 4.37 -10.04
CA LYS A 137 -4.13 5.74 -9.61
C LYS A 137 -5.33 5.77 -8.67
N ILE A 138 -5.31 6.73 -7.75
CA ILE A 138 -6.44 7.07 -6.91
C ILE A 138 -6.88 8.47 -7.32
N ALA A 139 -8.12 8.60 -7.79
CA ALA A 139 -8.68 9.89 -8.16
C ALA A 139 -9.23 10.60 -6.92
N LYS A 140 -9.53 11.88 -7.08
CA LYS A 140 -10.03 12.71 -5.98
C LYS A 140 -11.30 12.15 -5.34
N ASP A 141 -12.13 11.46 -6.10
CA ASP A 141 -13.36 10.84 -5.60
C ASP A 141 -13.12 9.49 -4.91
N GLY A 142 -11.87 9.05 -4.81
CA GLY A 142 -11.50 7.77 -4.20
C GLY A 142 -11.56 6.58 -5.15
N SER A 143 -11.86 6.80 -6.42
CA SER A 143 -11.86 5.69 -7.39
C SER A 143 -10.44 5.24 -7.70
N VAL A 144 -10.28 3.94 -7.98
CA VAL A 144 -8.99 3.30 -8.22
C VAL A 144 -9.01 2.67 -9.60
N SER A 145 -7.97 2.91 -10.38
CA SER A 145 -7.83 2.31 -11.72
C SER A 145 -6.37 2.04 -12.06
N LEU A 146 -6.15 1.05 -12.94
CA LEU A 146 -4.79 0.66 -13.33
C LEU A 146 -4.16 1.70 -14.24
N LEU A 147 -2.88 2.00 -13.99
CA LEU A 147 -2.06 2.83 -14.88
C LEU A 147 -1.04 2.00 -15.64
N PHE A 148 -0.26 1.19 -14.93
CA PHE A 148 0.80 0.37 -15.54
C PHE A 148 0.87 -1.00 -14.87
N GLN A 149 1.17 -1.99 -15.68
CA GLN A 149 1.37 -3.35 -15.19
C GLN A 149 2.41 -4.09 -16.02
#